data_c9cdf0a2865de102f66d8dedc18ef0a0
#
_entry.id   c9cdf0a2865de102f66d8dedc18ef0a0
#
_cell.length_a   1.000
_cell.length_b   1.000
_cell.length_c   1.000
_cell.angle_alpha   90.00
_cell.angle_beta   90.00
_cell.angle_gamma   90.00
#
_symmetry.space_group_name_H-M   'P 1'
#
loop_
_entity.id
_entity.type
_entity.pdbx_description
1 polymer ?
#
loop_
_entity_poly.entity_id
_entity_poly.type
_entity_poly.pdbx_seq_one_letter_code
_entity_poly.pdbx_strand_id
1 'polypeptide(L)'
;MRVPALLLAAVAAWPSAARAGESACWYEADVLVVPAEVMGVAGDYVLDTGSPRTLLAETQAQGAGYAETALRGTVRLAGLELADRPVQVMKLDARLVRLPTPVAGVIGADVLAGRVLDVQFAPCRVALRTAGETPPFGPARALPLAWRSGRPTAAAEVSDGRRTLAGDFVLATGADAAVRLRDDLVDAPGAPARERLYPYGATRARLSAVTFAGDRYEAQPGGLAAQDDLDAAGEIGGPILSHYRLRFDFVRGQLLVDKQKGPADRSDGP
;
A
#
# COMPACT_ATOMS: atom_id res chain seq x y z
N MET A 1 -23.69 -7.87 61.52
CA MET A 1 -23.27 -7.11 60.32
C MET A 1 -22.52 -8.04 59.40
N ARG A 2 -23.10 -8.42 58.26
CA ARG A 2 -22.46 -9.29 57.26
C ARG A 2 -22.00 -8.41 56.08
N VAL A 3 -20.71 -8.38 55.82
CA VAL A 3 -20.09 -7.64 54.71
C VAL A 3 -20.14 -8.55 53.45
N PRO A 4 -20.69 -8.12 52.32
CA PRO A 4 -20.66 -8.90 51.08
C PRO A 4 -19.28 -8.76 50.46
N ALA A 5 -18.65 -9.91 50.12
CA ALA A 5 -17.43 -9.98 49.33
C ALA A 5 -17.77 -9.68 47.83
N LEU A 6 -17.24 -8.60 47.28
CA LEU A 6 -17.24 -8.33 45.86
C LEU A 6 -16.18 -9.21 45.17
N LEU A 7 -16.63 -10.16 44.35
CA LEU A 7 -15.79 -10.89 43.42
C LEU A 7 -15.51 -10.02 42.19
N LEU A 8 -14.28 -9.50 42.07
CA LEU A 8 -13.79 -8.91 40.82
C LEU A 8 -13.46 -10.04 39.83
N ALA A 9 -14.26 -10.18 38.80
CA ALA A 9 -13.94 -11.03 37.64
C ALA A 9 -12.90 -10.32 36.77
N ALA A 10 -11.66 -10.80 36.80
CA ALA A 10 -10.62 -10.35 35.88
C ALA A 10 -10.90 -10.95 34.48
N VAL A 11 -11.30 -10.12 33.54
CA VAL A 11 -11.39 -10.49 32.12
C VAL A 11 -9.96 -10.57 31.58
N ALA A 12 -9.45 -11.78 31.46
CA ALA A 12 -8.18 -12.04 30.77
C ALA A 12 -8.38 -11.83 29.27
N ALA A 13 -7.89 -10.72 28.74
CA ALA A 13 -7.77 -10.53 27.30
C ALA A 13 -6.70 -11.51 26.77
N TRP A 14 -7.12 -12.58 26.16
CA TRP A 14 -6.23 -13.51 25.49
C TRP A 14 -5.69 -12.82 24.23
N PRO A 15 -4.36 -12.77 24.03
CA PRO A 15 -3.82 -12.30 22.76
C PRO A 15 -4.31 -13.24 21.66
N SER A 16 -4.99 -12.69 20.66
CA SER A 16 -5.35 -13.45 19.46
C SER A 16 -4.06 -13.98 18.85
N ALA A 17 -3.87 -15.30 18.87
CA ALA A 17 -2.76 -15.95 18.20
C ALA A 17 -2.77 -15.53 16.72
N ALA A 18 -1.69 -14.91 16.25
CA ALA A 18 -1.52 -14.58 14.85
C ALA A 18 -1.58 -15.90 14.05
N ARG A 19 -2.54 -15.99 13.12
CA ARG A 19 -2.58 -17.15 12.21
C ARG A 19 -1.38 -17.07 11.28
N ALA A 20 -0.74 -18.20 11.00
CA ALA A 20 0.30 -18.27 9.98
C ALA A 20 -0.22 -17.65 8.68
N GLY A 21 0.55 -16.74 8.11
CA GLY A 21 0.15 -15.97 6.93
C GLY A 21 -0.62 -14.67 7.20
N GLU A 22 -0.76 -14.22 8.46
CA GLU A 22 -1.44 -12.97 8.83
C GLU A 22 -0.63 -12.17 9.85
N SER A 23 -0.62 -10.84 9.72
CA SER A 23 0.05 -9.91 10.62
C SER A 23 -0.82 -8.69 10.89
N ALA A 24 -0.70 -8.12 12.09
CA ALA A 24 -1.14 -6.76 12.35
C ALA A 24 -0.30 -5.79 11.53
N CYS A 25 -0.84 -4.61 11.28
CA CYS A 25 -0.15 -3.53 10.57
C CYS A 25 -0.57 -2.19 11.14
N TRP A 26 0.03 -1.12 10.63
CA TRP A 26 -0.35 0.26 10.91
C TRP A 26 -0.66 0.96 9.58
N TYR A 27 -1.68 1.77 9.57
CA TYR A 27 -1.91 2.73 8.50
C TYR A 27 -1.71 4.12 9.07
N GLU A 28 -0.57 4.71 8.75
CA GLU A 28 -0.15 6.01 9.30
C GLU A 28 0.47 6.89 8.22
N ALA A 29 0.24 8.18 8.31
CA ALA A 29 0.71 9.15 7.29
C ALA A 29 0.41 8.70 5.86
N ASP A 30 -0.76 8.06 5.67
CA ASP A 30 -1.26 7.54 4.39
C ASP A 30 -0.45 6.40 3.77
N VAL A 31 0.41 5.73 4.53
CA VAL A 31 1.15 4.55 4.09
C VAL A 31 0.89 3.34 4.97
N LEU A 32 1.06 2.16 4.40
CA LEU A 32 0.88 0.88 5.09
C LEU A 32 2.22 0.40 5.66
N VAL A 33 2.29 0.22 6.98
CA VAL A 33 3.49 -0.25 7.69
C VAL A 33 3.22 -1.61 8.31
N VAL A 34 4.16 -2.53 8.20
CA VAL A 34 4.06 -3.92 8.69
C VAL A 34 5.33 -4.34 9.43
N PRO A 35 5.23 -5.18 10.47
CA PRO A 35 6.39 -5.83 11.02
C PRO A 35 6.89 -6.90 10.04
N ALA A 36 8.19 -6.88 9.78
CA ALA A 36 8.84 -7.83 8.88
C ALA A 36 10.31 -8.03 9.26
N GLU A 37 10.99 -8.95 8.58
CA GLU A 37 12.42 -9.14 8.65
C GLU A 37 12.99 -9.26 7.25
N VAL A 38 14.00 -8.47 6.93
CA VAL A 38 14.70 -8.51 5.65
C VAL A 38 16.18 -8.76 5.92
N MET A 39 16.74 -9.85 5.40
CA MET A 39 18.16 -10.19 5.59
C MET A 39 18.59 -10.28 7.07
N GLY A 40 17.70 -10.74 7.95
CA GLY A 40 17.96 -10.79 9.40
C GLY A 40 17.75 -9.47 10.14
N VAL A 41 17.43 -8.38 9.43
CA VAL A 41 17.06 -7.09 10.04
C VAL A 41 15.57 -7.11 10.33
N ALA A 42 15.20 -7.34 11.58
CA ALA A 42 13.82 -7.27 12.05
C ALA A 42 13.44 -5.82 12.36
N GLY A 43 12.20 -5.43 12.02
CA GLY A 43 11.68 -4.09 12.27
C GLY A 43 10.38 -3.84 11.55
N ASP A 44 9.99 -2.57 11.51
CA ASP A 44 8.83 -2.12 10.77
C ASP A 44 9.25 -1.70 9.35
N TYR A 45 8.44 -2.07 8.38
CA TYR A 45 8.69 -1.83 6.96
C TYR A 45 7.45 -1.22 6.32
N VAL A 46 7.62 -0.31 5.39
CA VAL A 46 6.51 0.07 4.52
C VAL A 46 6.20 -1.10 3.60
N LEU A 47 4.96 -1.54 3.55
CA LEU A 47 4.47 -2.48 2.55
C LEU A 47 3.95 -1.69 1.36
N ASP A 48 4.74 -1.64 0.29
CA ASP A 48 4.44 -0.84 -0.89
C ASP A 48 4.30 -1.70 -2.14
N THR A 49 3.07 -1.95 -2.55
CA THR A 49 2.78 -2.62 -3.82
C THR A 49 3.24 -1.81 -5.05
N GLY A 50 3.41 -0.50 -4.90
CA GLY A 50 3.92 0.39 -5.95
C GLY A 50 5.45 0.40 -6.07
N SER A 51 6.18 -0.12 -5.09
CA SER A 51 7.63 -0.30 -5.19
C SER A 51 7.95 -1.58 -5.94
N PRO A 52 8.69 -1.56 -7.07
CA PRO A 52 9.00 -2.78 -7.82
C PRO A 52 10.05 -3.66 -7.12
N ARG A 53 10.71 -3.15 -6.08
CA ARG A 53 11.82 -3.81 -5.36
C ARG A 53 11.70 -3.65 -3.88
N THR A 54 12.15 -4.67 -3.16
CA THR A 54 12.32 -4.62 -1.71
C THR A 54 13.60 -3.87 -1.38
N LEU A 55 13.49 -2.92 -0.43
CA LEU A 55 14.56 -2.01 -0.05
C LEU A 55 14.91 -2.19 1.42
N LEU A 56 16.20 -2.20 1.73
CA LEU A 56 16.73 -2.10 3.09
C LEU A 56 17.40 -0.74 3.24
N ALA A 57 17.07 -0.02 4.32
CA ALA A 57 17.70 1.26 4.61
C ALA A 57 19.21 1.11 4.78
N GLU A 58 19.99 2.00 4.17
CA GLU A 58 21.45 1.96 4.21
C GLU A 58 21.97 1.90 5.66
N THR A 59 21.40 2.69 6.56
CA THR A 59 21.78 2.69 7.98
C THR A 59 21.51 1.36 8.66
N GLN A 60 20.42 0.68 8.32
CA GLN A 60 20.08 -0.63 8.86
C GLN A 60 20.99 -1.73 8.28
N ALA A 61 21.26 -1.67 6.99
CA ALA A 61 22.19 -2.59 6.33
C ALA A 61 23.58 -2.50 6.94
N GLN A 62 24.12 -1.30 7.10
CA GLN A 62 25.43 -1.05 7.72
C GLN A 62 25.46 -1.54 9.18
N GLY A 63 24.40 -1.28 9.96
CA GLY A 63 24.27 -1.77 11.33
C GLY A 63 24.25 -3.30 11.42
N ALA A 64 23.77 -3.99 10.39
CA ALA A 64 23.78 -5.44 10.26
C ALA A 64 25.09 -6.01 9.62
N GLY A 65 26.04 -5.16 9.26
CA GLY A 65 27.33 -5.56 8.71
C GLY A 65 27.35 -5.75 7.19
N TYR A 66 26.30 -5.30 6.47
CA TYR A 66 26.27 -5.34 5.01
C TYR A 66 26.95 -4.09 4.41
N ALA A 67 27.86 -4.31 3.47
CA ALA A 67 28.55 -3.26 2.74
C ALA A 67 28.06 -3.11 1.28
N GLU A 68 27.45 -4.15 0.74
CA GLU A 68 26.96 -4.21 -0.63
C GLU A 68 25.62 -3.48 -0.77
N THR A 69 25.37 -2.91 -1.96
CA THR A 69 24.11 -2.24 -2.28
C THR A 69 23.06 -3.16 -2.91
N ALA A 70 23.48 -4.33 -3.38
CA ALA A 70 22.61 -5.36 -3.93
C ALA A 70 22.85 -6.68 -3.19
N LEU A 71 21.82 -7.15 -2.51
CA LEU A 71 21.86 -8.34 -1.65
C LEU A 71 20.84 -9.36 -2.15
N ARG A 72 21.00 -10.61 -1.70
CA ARG A 72 19.99 -11.67 -1.85
C ARG A 72 19.89 -12.44 -0.56
N GLY A 73 18.68 -12.70 -0.12
CA GLY A 73 18.46 -13.45 1.11
C GLY A 73 17.01 -13.64 1.46
N THR A 74 16.77 -13.86 2.73
CA THR A 74 15.44 -14.19 3.25
C THR A 74 14.67 -12.92 3.61
N VAL A 75 13.40 -12.88 3.22
CA VAL A 75 12.40 -11.93 3.69
C VAL A 75 11.33 -12.70 4.47
N ARG A 76 11.03 -12.27 5.71
CA ARG A 76 9.94 -12.80 6.53
C ARG A 76 8.84 -11.76 6.63
N LEU A 77 7.65 -12.12 6.18
CA LEU A 77 6.47 -11.25 6.17
C LEU A 77 5.22 -12.08 6.52
N ALA A 78 4.41 -11.58 7.46
CA ALA A 78 3.16 -12.21 7.87
C ALA A 78 3.31 -13.71 8.23
N GLY A 79 4.41 -14.10 8.87
CA GLY A 79 4.71 -15.48 9.25
C GLY A 79 5.20 -16.39 8.12
N LEU A 80 5.35 -15.86 6.89
CA LEU A 80 5.95 -16.59 5.78
C LEU A 80 7.44 -16.26 5.66
N GLU A 81 8.22 -17.28 5.35
CA GLU A 81 9.63 -17.15 5.00
C GLU A 81 9.81 -17.28 3.48
N LEU A 82 10.39 -16.26 2.88
CA LEU A 82 10.61 -16.14 1.44
C LEU A 82 12.11 -16.10 1.17
N ALA A 83 12.66 -17.24 0.83
CA ALA A 83 14.09 -17.39 0.58
C ALA A 83 14.50 -16.76 -0.76
N ASP A 84 15.78 -16.42 -0.87
CA ASP A 84 16.46 -15.97 -2.08
C ASP A 84 15.78 -14.77 -2.77
N ARG A 85 15.37 -13.75 -1.98
CA ARG A 85 14.80 -12.50 -2.52
C ARG A 85 15.90 -11.48 -2.80
N PRO A 86 15.82 -10.77 -3.94
CA PRO A 86 16.70 -9.65 -4.18
C PRO A 86 16.33 -8.50 -3.22
N VAL A 87 17.31 -7.86 -2.65
CA VAL A 87 17.15 -6.71 -1.75
C VAL A 87 18.12 -5.62 -2.18
N GLN A 88 17.64 -4.41 -2.37
CA GLN A 88 18.47 -3.27 -2.69
C GLN A 88 18.70 -2.43 -1.43
N VAL A 89 19.95 -2.11 -1.15
CA VAL A 89 20.32 -1.18 -0.06
C VAL A 89 20.38 0.23 -0.62
N MET A 90 19.65 1.14 0.03
CA MET A 90 19.65 2.55 -0.37
C MET A 90 19.24 3.48 0.77
N LYS A 91 19.54 4.77 0.59
CA LYS A 91 18.98 5.80 1.47
C LYS A 91 17.48 5.87 1.30
N LEU A 92 16.76 5.79 2.41
CA LEU A 92 15.33 5.99 2.37
C LEU A 92 15.00 7.44 2.03
N ASP A 93 13.91 7.60 1.32
CA ASP A 93 13.30 8.88 1.02
C ASP A 93 12.94 9.64 2.32
N ALA A 94 13.02 10.96 2.26
CA ALA A 94 12.77 11.82 3.43
C ALA A 94 11.34 11.67 4.01
N ARG A 95 10.37 11.18 3.23
CA ARG A 95 9.01 10.88 3.72
C ARG A 95 9.05 9.70 4.68
N LEU A 96 9.73 8.63 4.30
CA LEU A 96 9.83 7.41 5.09
C LEU A 96 10.61 7.64 6.38
N VAL A 97 11.60 8.53 6.34
CA VAL A 97 12.36 8.93 7.54
C VAL A 97 11.49 9.73 8.53
N ARG A 98 10.41 10.36 8.06
CA ARG A 98 9.52 11.18 8.88
C ARG A 98 8.27 10.45 9.37
N LEU A 99 8.10 9.18 9.06
CA LEU A 99 6.99 8.40 9.60
C LEU A 99 7.05 8.41 11.14
N PRO A 100 5.90 8.43 11.82
CA PRO A 100 5.85 8.29 13.27
C PRO A 100 6.52 7.01 13.76
N THR A 101 6.30 5.90 13.03
CA THR A 101 7.00 4.64 13.24
C THR A 101 8.29 4.63 12.42
N PRO A 102 9.48 4.50 13.06
CA PRO A 102 10.73 4.34 12.32
C PRO A 102 10.72 3.05 11.49
N VAL A 103 11.02 3.16 10.19
CA VAL A 103 11.02 2.01 9.29
C VAL A 103 12.43 1.60 8.89
N ALA A 104 12.64 0.28 8.81
CA ALA A 104 13.91 -0.32 8.40
C ALA A 104 14.07 -0.42 6.88
N GLY A 105 12.96 -0.28 6.13
CA GLY A 105 12.97 -0.39 4.67
C GLY A 105 11.59 -0.43 4.07
N VAL A 106 11.50 -0.99 2.86
CA VAL A 106 10.27 -1.15 2.09
C VAL A 106 10.17 -2.60 1.61
N ILE A 107 9.04 -3.25 1.82
CA ILE A 107 8.68 -4.51 1.19
C ILE A 107 7.98 -4.19 -0.13
N GLY A 108 8.61 -4.55 -1.24
CA GLY A 108 8.14 -4.25 -2.58
C GLY A 108 7.29 -5.35 -3.21
N ALA A 109 6.80 -5.08 -4.42
CA ALA A 109 5.98 -5.98 -5.21
C ALA A 109 6.70 -7.27 -5.63
N ASP A 110 8.04 -7.24 -5.71
CA ASP A 110 8.88 -8.40 -6.01
C ASP A 110 8.73 -9.55 -4.99
N VAL A 111 8.51 -9.21 -3.73
CA VAL A 111 8.25 -10.19 -2.67
C VAL A 111 6.81 -10.74 -2.75
N LEU A 112 5.89 -9.96 -3.26
CA LEU A 112 4.45 -10.27 -3.32
C LEU A 112 4.08 -11.08 -4.58
N ALA A 113 4.91 -11.02 -5.63
CA ALA A 113 4.65 -11.69 -6.89
C ALA A 113 4.38 -13.19 -6.73
N GLY A 114 3.37 -13.70 -7.44
CA GLY A 114 2.97 -15.11 -7.40
C GLY A 114 2.23 -15.55 -6.13
N ARG A 115 1.71 -14.58 -5.35
CA ARG A 115 0.97 -14.81 -4.10
C ARG A 115 -0.38 -14.09 -4.10
N VAL A 116 -1.11 -14.26 -3.01
CA VAL A 116 -2.32 -13.50 -2.71
C VAL A 116 -2.05 -12.65 -1.49
N LEU A 117 -2.19 -11.32 -1.64
CA LEU A 117 -2.06 -10.34 -0.58
C LEU A 117 -3.44 -9.80 -0.22
N ASP A 118 -3.86 -9.99 1.02
CA ASP A 118 -5.03 -9.34 1.60
C ASP A 118 -4.58 -8.14 2.43
N VAL A 119 -5.22 -7.00 2.24
CA VAL A 119 -5.00 -5.77 3.01
C VAL A 119 -6.33 -5.26 3.54
N GLN A 120 -6.38 -5.01 4.83
CA GLN A 120 -7.45 -4.30 5.51
C GLN A 120 -6.82 -3.17 6.32
N PHE A 121 -7.30 -1.93 6.12
CA PHE A 121 -6.69 -0.76 6.77
C PHE A 121 -7.28 -0.45 8.15
N ALA A 122 -8.51 -0.88 8.42
CA ALA A 122 -9.17 -0.62 9.71
C ALA A 122 -10.11 -1.78 10.15
N PRO A 123 -9.78 -2.57 11.22
CA PRO A 123 -8.48 -2.62 11.89
C PRO A 123 -7.38 -3.08 10.94
N CYS A 124 -6.16 -2.54 11.11
CA CYS A 124 -5.11 -2.82 10.15
C CYS A 124 -4.64 -4.27 10.24
N ARG A 125 -4.73 -4.99 9.10
CA ARG A 125 -4.31 -6.37 8.96
C ARG A 125 -3.80 -6.64 7.55
N VAL A 126 -2.75 -7.43 7.47
CA VAL A 126 -2.17 -7.91 6.22
C VAL A 126 -2.08 -9.43 6.29
N ALA A 127 -2.45 -10.09 5.19
CA ALA A 127 -2.22 -11.51 5.05
C ALA A 127 -1.58 -11.83 3.70
N LEU A 128 -0.51 -12.63 3.72
CA LEU A 128 0.17 -13.10 2.52
C LEU A 128 0.02 -14.62 2.44
N ARG A 129 -0.48 -15.13 1.30
CA ARG A 129 -0.85 -16.53 1.14
C ARG A 129 -0.45 -17.09 -0.22
N THR A 130 -0.40 -18.41 -0.32
CA THR A 130 -0.44 -19.11 -1.60
C THR A 130 -1.87 -19.13 -2.16
N ALA A 131 -2.03 -19.27 -3.48
CA ALA A 131 -3.37 -19.26 -4.09
C ALA A 131 -4.26 -20.42 -3.60
N GLY A 132 -3.66 -21.57 -3.27
CA GLY A 132 -4.42 -22.77 -2.81
C GLY A 132 -4.92 -22.67 -1.37
N GLU A 133 -4.34 -21.77 -0.56
CA GLU A 133 -4.66 -21.61 0.87
C GLU A 133 -5.48 -20.35 1.15
N THR A 134 -6.01 -19.73 0.10
CA THR A 134 -6.72 -18.44 0.21
C THR A 134 -8.19 -18.67 0.57
N PRO A 135 -8.67 -18.17 1.74
CA PRO A 135 -10.05 -18.29 2.12
C PRO A 135 -10.95 -17.42 1.23
N PRO A 136 -12.27 -17.68 1.19
CA PRO A 136 -13.21 -16.80 0.49
C PRO A 136 -13.07 -15.34 0.94
N PHE A 137 -13.09 -14.39 -0.01
CA PHE A 137 -12.98 -12.97 0.31
C PHE A 137 -14.30 -12.35 0.76
N GLY A 138 -15.41 -12.95 0.35
CA GLY A 138 -16.75 -12.41 0.54
C GLY A 138 -17.21 -11.55 -0.64
N PRO A 139 -18.31 -10.82 -0.49
CA PRO A 139 -18.80 -9.92 -1.53
C PRO A 139 -17.75 -8.85 -1.87
N ALA A 140 -17.44 -8.72 -3.15
CA ALA A 140 -16.45 -7.77 -3.62
C ALA A 140 -16.63 -7.49 -5.11
N ARG A 141 -16.16 -6.33 -5.56
CA ARG A 141 -15.99 -6.06 -6.99
C ARG A 141 -14.65 -6.63 -7.43
N ALA A 142 -14.63 -7.33 -8.55
CA ALA A 142 -13.44 -7.83 -9.19
C ALA A 142 -12.98 -6.87 -10.28
N LEU A 143 -11.69 -6.52 -10.28
CA LEU A 143 -11.04 -5.73 -11.31
C LEU A 143 -9.90 -6.54 -11.92
N PRO A 144 -9.61 -6.41 -13.21
CA PRO A 144 -8.37 -6.94 -13.78
C PRO A 144 -7.15 -6.30 -13.08
N LEU A 145 -6.16 -7.12 -12.77
CA LEU A 145 -4.89 -6.71 -12.20
C LEU A 145 -3.78 -7.10 -13.18
N ALA A 146 -3.10 -6.12 -13.73
CA ALA A 146 -1.98 -6.33 -14.63
C ALA A 146 -0.65 -5.99 -13.94
N TRP A 147 0.45 -6.44 -14.53
CA TRP A 147 1.80 -6.06 -14.12
C TRP A 147 2.40 -5.14 -15.17
N ARG A 148 2.93 -3.98 -14.74
CA ARG A 148 3.68 -3.07 -15.57
C ARG A 148 4.96 -2.65 -14.85
N SER A 149 6.09 -2.84 -15.48
CA SER A 149 7.43 -2.55 -14.90
C SER A 149 7.60 -3.10 -13.47
N GLY A 150 7.11 -4.32 -13.22
CA GLY A 150 7.22 -4.97 -11.90
C GLY A 150 6.25 -4.46 -10.84
N ARG A 151 5.20 -3.71 -11.22
CA ARG A 151 4.18 -3.13 -10.31
C ARG A 151 2.77 -3.56 -10.70
N PRO A 152 1.88 -3.83 -9.75
CA PRO A 152 0.47 -4.13 -10.03
C PRO A 152 -0.28 -2.86 -10.46
N THR A 153 -1.05 -2.99 -11.52
CA THR A 153 -1.89 -1.90 -12.05
C THR A 153 -3.33 -2.34 -12.19
N ALA A 154 -4.24 -1.37 -12.04
CA ALA A 154 -5.65 -1.51 -12.37
C ALA A 154 -6.17 -0.24 -13.02
N ALA A 155 -7.32 -0.34 -13.71
CA ALA A 155 -7.95 0.80 -14.36
C ALA A 155 -8.47 1.82 -13.34
N ALA A 156 -8.19 3.08 -13.61
CA ALA A 156 -8.73 4.23 -12.87
C ALA A 156 -8.90 5.42 -13.81
N GLU A 157 -9.54 6.46 -13.29
CA GLU A 157 -9.81 7.69 -14.01
C GLU A 157 -9.58 8.88 -13.10
N VAL A 158 -8.97 9.94 -13.62
CA VAL A 158 -8.75 11.20 -12.89
C VAL A 158 -9.27 12.37 -13.74
N SER A 159 -9.77 13.40 -13.07
CA SER A 159 -10.31 14.58 -13.74
C SER A 159 -9.88 15.86 -13.05
N ASP A 160 -9.59 16.90 -13.83
CA ASP A 160 -9.39 18.28 -13.36
C ASP A 160 -10.70 19.11 -13.37
N GLY A 161 -11.82 18.46 -13.74
CA GLY A 161 -13.14 19.09 -13.89
C GLY A 161 -13.48 19.47 -15.32
N ARG A 162 -12.49 19.59 -16.22
CA ARG A 162 -12.70 19.87 -17.64
C ARG A 162 -12.32 18.69 -18.52
N ARG A 163 -11.34 17.93 -18.08
CA ARG A 163 -10.76 16.80 -18.79
C ARG A 163 -10.65 15.61 -17.89
N THR A 164 -10.66 14.46 -18.52
CA THR A 164 -10.56 13.18 -17.85
C THR A 164 -9.44 12.37 -18.49
N LEU A 165 -8.58 11.79 -17.65
CA LEU A 165 -7.56 10.86 -18.03
C LEU A 165 -7.92 9.50 -17.44
N ALA A 166 -8.22 8.54 -18.32
CA ALA A 166 -8.45 7.15 -17.95
C ALA A 166 -7.27 6.29 -18.41
N GLY A 167 -6.93 5.29 -17.62
CA GLY A 167 -5.82 4.37 -17.95
C GLY A 167 -5.54 3.38 -16.83
N ASP A 168 -4.42 2.65 -16.97
CA ASP A 168 -3.90 1.80 -15.91
C ASP A 168 -3.09 2.65 -14.93
N PHE A 169 -3.37 2.50 -13.66
CA PHE A 169 -2.65 3.15 -12.57
C PHE A 169 -2.00 2.12 -11.68
N VAL A 170 -0.77 2.36 -11.27
CA VAL A 170 -0.10 1.55 -10.24
C VAL A 170 -0.86 1.68 -8.92
N LEU A 171 -1.07 0.57 -8.25
CA LEU A 171 -1.67 0.54 -6.92
C LEU A 171 -0.54 0.54 -5.87
N ALA A 172 -0.34 1.67 -5.21
CA ALA A 172 0.81 1.91 -4.35
C ALA A 172 0.38 2.09 -2.89
N THR A 173 0.43 1.01 -2.10
CA THR A 173 0.05 1.04 -0.68
C THR A 173 1.03 1.81 0.20
N GLY A 174 2.22 2.13 -0.31
CA GLY A 174 3.23 2.97 0.32
C GLY A 174 3.26 4.41 -0.20
N ALA A 175 2.33 4.84 -1.06
CA ALA A 175 2.25 6.21 -1.54
C ALA A 175 1.29 7.04 -0.69
N ASP A 176 1.80 8.18 -0.18
CA ASP A 176 1.08 9.13 0.70
C ASP A 176 0.21 10.15 -0.05
N ALA A 177 0.21 10.13 -1.38
CA ALA A 177 -0.65 10.97 -2.21
C ALA A 177 -1.82 10.14 -2.76
N ALA A 178 -3.00 10.74 -2.83
CA ALA A 178 -4.18 10.08 -3.40
C ALA A 178 -3.92 9.61 -4.84
N VAL A 179 -3.29 10.48 -5.64
CA VAL A 179 -2.88 10.20 -7.01
C VAL A 179 -1.56 10.87 -7.33
N ARG A 180 -0.71 10.20 -8.10
CA ARG A 180 0.43 10.80 -8.79
C ARG A 180 0.31 10.51 -10.28
N LEU A 181 0.48 11.53 -11.13
CA LEU A 181 0.40 11.42 -12.58
C LEU A 181 1.79 11.40 -13.19
N ARG A 182 1.96 10.70 -14.32
CA ARG A 182 3.16 10.79 -15.13
C ARG A 182 3.31 12.19 -15.72
N ASP A 183 4.53 12.70 -15.73
CA ASP A 183 4.80 14.04 -16.26
C ASP A 183 4.61 14.11 -17.78
N ASP A 184 5.07 13.10 -18.50
CA ASP A 184 4.97 13.03 -19.95
C ASP A 184 3.54 12.89 -20.52
N LEU A 185 2.58 12.50 -19.69
CA LEU A 185 1.18 12.41 -20.11
C LEU A 185 0.59 13.77 -20.53
N VAL A 186 1.10 14.85 -19.98
CA VAL A 186 0.65 16.20 -20.31
C VAL A 186 1.28 16.76 -21.59
N ASP A 187 2.35 16.14 -22.05
CA ASP A 187 3.10 16.52 -23.26
C ASP A 187 2.82 15.57 -24.45
N ALA A 188 2.07 14.49 -24.25
CA ALA A 188 1.73 13.57 -25.32
C ALA A 188 0.85 14.22 -26.40
N PRO A 189 0.92 13.79 -27.66
CA PRO A 189 0.03 14.28 -28.71
C PRO A 189 -1.44 14.13 -28.30
N GLY A 190 -2.19 15.23 -28.31
CA GLY A 190 -3.59 15.26 -27.87
C GLY A 190 -3.82 15.34 -26.37
N ALA A 191 -2.75 15.32 -25.56
CA ALA A 191 -2.83 15.49 -24.13
C ALA A 191 -3.42 16.87 -23.75
N PRO A 192 -4.08 16.97 -22.59
CA PRO A 192 -4.50 18.24 -22.02
C PRO A 192 -3.30 19.14 -21.76
N ALA A 193 -3.48 20.45 -21.91
CA ALA A 193 -2.45 21.41 -21.51
C ALA A 193 -2.11 21.22 -20.02
N ARG A 194 -0.84 21.30 -19.68
CA ARG A 194 -0.30 21.06 -18.33
C ARG A 194 -1.09 21.77 -17.23
N GLU A 195 -1.38 23.04 -17.46
CA GLU A 195 -2.05 23.88 -16.48
C GLU A 195 -3.51 23.47 -16.19
N ARG A 196 -4.08 22.57 -16.99
CA ARG A 196 -5.48 22.17 -16.86
C ARG A 196 -5.70 20.86 -16.13
N LEU A 197 -4.80 19.91 -16.30
CA LEU A 197 -4.88 18.62 -15.61
C LEU A 197 -3.88 18.51 -14.46
N TYR A 198 -2.82 19.28 -14.58
CA TYR A 198 -1.70 19.20 -13.68
C TYR A 198 -1.14 20.58 -13.33
N PRO A 199 -1.58 21.20 -12.24
CA PRO A 199 -0.95 22.43 -11.77
C PRO A 199 0.42 22.11 -11.15
N TYR A 200 1.43 22.82 -11.63
CA TYR A 200 2.82 22.70 -11.20
C TYR A 200 3.16 23.68 -10.10
N GLY A 201 3.95 23.23 -9.15
CA GLY A 201 4.47 24.04 -8.08
C GLY A 201 4.72 23.24 -6.81
N ALA A 202 5.23 23.89 -5.76
CA ALA A 202 5.44 23.29 -4.44
C ALA A 202 4.15 22.95 -3.69
N THR A 203 3.00 23.41 -4.19
CA THR A 203 1.68 23.17 -3.62
C THR A 203 1.04 21.95 -4.27
N ARG A 204 0.54 21.03 -3.46
CA ARG A 204 -0.27 19.90 -3.95
C ARG A 204 -1.51 20.43 -4.65
N ALA A 205 -1.65 20.11 -5.92
CA ALA A 205 -2.86 20.37 -6.67
C ALA A 205 -4.01 19.48 -6.18
N ARG A 206 -5.23 19.97 -6.35
CA ARG A 206 -6.43 19.16 -6.16
C ARG A 206 -7.00 18.80 -7.51
N LEU A 207 -7.12 17.50 -7.75
CA LEU A 207 -7.93 16.96 -8.83
C LEU A 207 -9.40 17.10 -8.44
N SER A 208 -10.26 17.46 -9.40
CA SER A 208 -11.70 17.57 -9.13
C SER A 208 -12.30 16.22 -8.77
N ALA A 209 -11.82 15.13 -9.38
CA ALA A 209 -12.23 13.78 -9.04
C ALA A 209 -11.19 12.72 -9.37
N VAL A 210 -11.25 11.64 -8.61
CA VAL A 210 -10.61 10.35 -8.89
C VAL A 210 -11.68 9.28 -8.88
N THR A 211 -11.79 8.47 -9.93
CA THR A 211 -12.70 7.32 -9.99
C THR A 211 -11.88 6.04 -9.93
N PHE A 212 -12.10 5.25 -8.90
CA PHE A 212 -11.47 3.95 -8.72
C PHE A 212 -12.50 2.91 -8.26
N ALA A 213 -12.43 1.72 -8.83
CA ALA A 213 -13.36 0.62 -8.53
C ALA A 213 -14.86 1.02 -8.62
N GLY A 214 -15.19 2.02 -9.47
CA GLY A 214 -16.54 2.55 -9.66
C GLY A 214 -16.99 3.55 -8.58
N ASP A 215 -16.15 3.86 -7.62
CA ASP A 215 -16.38 4.93 -6.66
C ASP A 215 -15.67 6.21 -7.09
N ARG A 216 -16.32 7.35 -6.85
CA ARG A 216 -15.82 8.67 -7.18
C ARG A 216 -15.42 9.42 -5.91
N TYR A 217 -14.20 9.92 -5.89
CA TYR A 217 -13.62 10.71 -4.80
C TYR A 217 -13.37 12.12 -5.31
N GLU A 218 -13.99 13.11 -4.67
CA GLU A 218 -13.89 14.50 -5.09
C GLU A 218 -12.75 15.25 -4.39
N ALA A 219 -12.26 16.32 -5.03
CA ALA A 219 -11.27 17.23 -4.47
C ALA A 219 -10.01 16.55 -3.92
N GLN A 220 -9.52 15.51 -4.60
CA GLN A 220 -8.37 14.73 -4.15
C GLN A 220 -7.04 15.45 -4.39
N PRO A 221 -6.09 15.39 -3.44
CA PRO A 221 -4.76 15.92 -3.68
C PRO A 221 -4.04 15.07 -4.73
N GLY A 222 -3.47 15.72 -5.74
CA GLY A 222 -2.65 15.09 -6.76
C GLY A 222 -1.18 15.48 -6.65
N GLY A 223 -0.29 14.69 -7.23
CA GLY A 223 1.14 14.92 -7.31
C GLY A 223 1.72 14.45 -8.64
N LEU A 224 3.02 14.76 -8.89
CA LEU A 224 3.80 14.12 -9.95
C LEU A 224 4.34 12.78 -9.47
N ALA A 225 4.23 11.77 -10.29
CA ALA A 225 5.05 10.59 -10.14
C ALA A 225 6.48 10.94 -10.58
N ALA A 226 7.43 10.90 -9.68
CA ALA A 226 8.84 11.05 -10.04
C ALA A 226 9.31 9.76 -10.72
N GLN A 227 9.08 9.63 -12.04
CA GLN A 227 9.28 8.35 -12.69
C GLN A 227 9.60 8.41 -14.16
N ASP A 228 10.79 8.09 -14.51
CA ASP A 228 11.20 7.79 -15.88
C ASP A 228 10.80 6.36 -16.33
N ASP A 229 10.44 5.46 -15.39
CA ASP A 229 10.18 4.04 -15.63
C ASP A 229 8.72 3.59 -15.37
N LEU A 230 7.79 4.51 -15.16
CA LEU A 230 6.40 4.18 -14.90
C LEU A 230 5.63 3.93 -16.20
N ASP A 231 5.48 2.66 -16.57
CA ASP A 231 4.63 2.24 -17.69
C ASP A 231 3.15 2.15 -17.28
N ALA A 232 2.61 3.28 -16.78
CA ALA A 232 1.23 3.43 -16.34
C ALA A 232 0.82 4.90 -16.42
N ALA A 233 -0.46 5.21 -16.38
CA ALA A 233 -0.98 6.58 -16.39
C ALA A 233 -0.60 7.38 -15.14
N GLY A 234 -0.34 6.67 -14.04
CA GLY A 234 0.02 7.26 -12.77
C GLY A 234 0.00 6.22 -11.65
N GLU A 235 -0.13 6.68 -10.42
CA GLU A 235 -0.28 5.86 -9.21
C GLU A 235 -1.53 6.26 -8.45
N ILE A 236 -2.23 5.28 -7.87
CA ILE A 236 -3.27 5.45 -6.85
C ILE A 236 -2.66 5.06 -5.50
N GLY A 237 -2.66 5.97 -4.54
CA GLY A 237 -2.01 5.77 -3.25
C GLY A 237 -2.94 5.43 -2.10
N GLY A 238 -2.35 5.38 -0.90
CA GLY A 238 -3.01 5.04 0.35
C GLY A 238 -4.31 5.80 0.64
N PRO A 239 -4.38 7.13 0.41
CA PRO A 239 -5.62 7.88 0.64
C PRO A 239 -6.86 7.35 -0.10
N ILE A 240 -6.69 6.78 -1.30
CA ILE A 240 -7.80 6.13 -2.03
C ILE A 240 -7.92 4.66 -1.65
N LEU A 241 -6.81 3.93 -1.59
CA LEU A 241 -6.81 2.49 -1.34
C LEU A 241 -7.35 2.13 0.04
N SER A 242 -7.15 2.99 1.04
CA SER A 242 -7.61 2.75 2.43
C SER A 242 -9.13 2.75 2.59
N HIS A 243 -9.89 3.23 1.61
CA HIS A 243 -11.34 3.09 1.61
C HIS A 243 -11.83 1.67 1.36
N TYR A 244 -10.93 0.73 1.04
CA TYR A 244 -11.28 -0.63 0.67
C TYR A 244 -10.55 -1.66 1.53
N ARG A 245 -11.20 -2.81 1.70
CA ARG A 245 -10.49 -4.06 1.93
C ARG A 245 -10.10 -4.59 0.56
N LEU A 246 -8.83 -4.93 0.40
CA LEU A 246 -8.24 -5.29 -0.88
C LEU A 246 -7.72 -6.73 -0.85
N ARG A 247 -7.89 -7.45 -1.95
CA ARG A 247 -7.15 -8.66 -2.26
C ARG A 247 -6.47 -8.53 -3.59
N PHE A 248 -5.17 -8.52 -3.56
CA PHE A 248 -4.34 -8.63 -4.75
C PHE A 248 -4.08 -10.11 -5.01
N ASP A 249 -4.80 -10.73 -5.94
CA ASP A 249 -4.51 -12.07 -6.41
C ASP A 249 -3.55 -11.99 -7.59
N PHE A 250 -2.26 -11.97 -7.27
CA PHE A 250 -1.20 -11.87 -8.27
C PHE A 250 -1.06 -13.14 -9.12
N VAL A 251 -1.66 -14.24 -8.69
CA VAL A 251 -1.65 -15.50 -9.44
C VAL A 251 -2.71 -15.51 -10.54
N ARG A 252 -3.90 -14.99 -10.23
CA ARG A 252 -5.04 -14.92 -11.17
C ARG A 252 -5.11 -13.60 -11.93
N GLY A 253 -4.26 -12.62 -11.62
CA GLY A 253 -4.34 -11.30 -12.22
C GLY A 253 -5.65 -10.58 -11.86
N GLN A 254 -6.06 -10.65 -10.60
CA GLN A 254 -7.33 -10.11 -10.13
C GLN A 254 -7.15 -9.28 -8.86
N LEU A 255 -7.78 -8.12 -8.83
CA LEU A 255 -7.95 -7.32 -7.64
C LEU A 255 -9.42 -7.43 -7.18
N LEU A 256 -9.64 -7.89 -5.96
CA LEU A 256 -10.93 -7.82 -5.31
C LEU A 256 -10.97 -6.61 -4.38
N VAL A 257 -12.00 -5.79 -4.54
CA VAL A 257 -12.21 -4.58 -3.74
C VAL A 257 -13.56 -4.64 -3.04
N ASP A 258 -13.54 -4.45 -1.73
CA ASP A 258 -14.72 -4.38 -0.88
C ASP A 258 -14.67 -3.04 -0.13
N LYS A 259 -15.59 -2.13 -0.50
CA LYS A 259 -15.62 -0.77 0.07
C LYS A 259 -15.94 -0.85 1.56
N GLN A 260 -15.04 -0.30 2.36
CA GLN A 260 -15.25 -0.21 3.80
C GLN A 260 -15.95 1.10 4.13
N LYS A 261 -16.82 1.08 5.15
CA LYS A 261 -17.33 2.32 5.72
C LYS A 261 -16.14 3.06 6.36
N GLY A 262 -15.81 4.22 5.83
CA GLY A 262 -14.73 5.06 6.34
C GLY A 262 -14.96 5.46 7.81
N PRO A 263 -13.92 5.88 8.53
CA PRO A 263 -14.07 6.41 9.90
C PRO A 263 -15.02 7.61 9.98
N ALA A 264 -15.20 8.36 8.88
CA ALA A 264 -16.15 9.48 8.80
C ALA A 264 -17.64 9.04 8.70
N ASP A 265 -17.92 7.85 8.19
CA ASP A 265 -19.28 7.29 8.11
C ASP A 265 -19.79 6.72 9.46
N ARG A 266 -18.95 6.75 10.50
CA ARG A 266 -19.32 6.27 11.85
C ARG A 266 -19.89 7.36 12.76
N SER A 267 -20.01 8.60 12.27
CA SER A 267 -20.59 9.71 13.06
C SER A 267 -22.12 9.71 13.13
N ASP A 268 -22.81 8.82 12.40
CA ASP A 268 -24.26 8.67 12.44
C ASP A 268 -24.66 7.40 13.25
N GLY A 269 -24.33 7.39 14.51
CA GLY A 269 -24.84 6.46 15.50
C GLY A 269 -25.63 7.25 16.58
N PRO A 270 -26.64 6.63 17.21
CA PRO A 270 -27.77 7.28 17.89
C PRO A 270 -27.42 8.19 19.02
#